data_56fb391ae5f1e4c066115a74074e7da7
#
_entry.id   56fb391ae5f1e4c066115a74074e7da7
#
_cell.length_a   1.000
_cell.length_b   1.000
_cell.length_c   1.000
_cell.angle_alpha   90.00
_cell.angle_beta   90.00
_cell.angle_gamma   90.00
#
_symmetry.space_group_name_H-M   'P 1'
#
loop_
_entity.id
_entity.type
_entity.pdbx_description
1 polymer ?
#
loop_
_entity_poly.entity_id
_entity_poly.type
_entity_poly.pdbx_seq_one_letter_code
_entity_poly.pdbx_strand_id
1 'polypeptide(L)'
;MNFYYKILLSFFLLFKAGIAYSFENPRIDLGNFLINKYEITILEYENYSTQNNIKTQAEITGGGYEWFGGWKKRKNWNYLNPYGEKPKTKLEPAVHISRYEAENYCNYLNGRLPTYQEWSLAAYTQLLQGKNYKINKTYKFPSGDIPEKLNTQDSLNFNKHVDVTTLSDGINGLVAMGGNVWEWIDDQSGSDSLTAGGSWWYGSGKTTKDGAQY
;
A
#
# COMPACT_ATOMS: atom_id res chain seq x y z
N MET A 1 29.56 -40.15 -57.27
CA MET A 1 29.11 -38.77 -57.08
C MET A 1 28.02 -38.82 -55.98
N ASN A 2 28.47 -38.68 -54.70
CA ASN A 2 27.62 -38.86 -53.55
C ASN A 2 27.15 -37.50 -53.03
N PHE A 3 25.83 -37.24 -53.12
CA PHE A 3 25.18 -36.09 -52.55
C PHE A 3 24.81 -36.34 -51.06
N TYR A 4 25.49 -35.67 -50.13
CA TYR A 4 25.13 -35.63 -48.74
C TYR A 4 24.07 -34.52 -48.51
N TYR A 5 22.83 -34.93 -48.18
CA TYR A 5 21.82 -34.00 -47.65
C TYR A 5 22.10 -33.68 -46.20
N LYS A 6 22.47 -32.42 -45.91
CA LYS A 6 22.52 -31.87 -44.55
C LYS A 6 21.09 -31.49 -44.15
N ILE A 7 20.52 -32.25 -43.22
CA ILE A 7 19.26 -31.88 -42.55
C ILE A 7 19.61 -30.84 -41.47
N LEU A 8 19.19 -29.58 -41.68
CA LEU A 8 19.20 -28.54 -40.65
C LEU A 8 17.98 -28.76 -39.75
N LEU A 9 18.19 -29.28 -38.53
CA LEU A 9 17.18 -29.24 -37.49
C LEU A 9 17.14 -27.80 -36.89
N SER A 10 16.14 -27.02 -37.28
CA SER A 10 15.82 -25.76 -36.62
C SER A 10 15.08 -26.06 -35.34
N PHE A 11 15.77 -25.86 -34.22
CA PHE A 11 15.14 -25.85 -32.88
C PHE A 11 14.31 -24.57 -32.76
N PHE A 12 13.00 -24.67 -32.89
CA PHE A 12 12.06 -23.62 -32.48
C PHE A 12 11.95 -23.62 -30.95
N LEU A 13 12.69 -22.72 -30.28
CA LEU A 13 12.44 -22.40 -28.90
C LEU A 13 11.12 -21.64 -28.81
N LEU A 14 10.05 -22.36 -28.45
CA LEU A 14 8.78 -21.76 -28.04
C LEU A 14 8.99 -21.03 -26.69
N PHE A 15 9.29 -19.74 -26.76
CA PHE A 15 9.14 -18.85 -25.62
C PHE A 15 7.64 -18.79 -25.28
N LYS A 16 7.21 -19.53 -24.25
CA LYS A 16 5.93 -19.26 -23.61
C LYS A 16 6.06 -17.88 -22.94
N ALA A 17 5.63 -16.84 -23.62
CA ALA A 17 5.35 -15.55 -23.02
C ALA A 17 4.25 -15.79 -21.97
N GLY A 18 4.63 -15.98 -20.72
CA GLY A 18 3.71 -15.91 -19.61
C GLY A 18 3.13 -14.51 -19.62
N ILE A 19 1.81 -14.40 -19.70
CA ILE A 19 1.12 -13.14 -19.45
C ILE A 19 1.41 -12.81 -17.99
N ALA A 20 2.41 -11.96 -17.75
CA ALA A 20 2.60 -11.37 -16.43
C ALA A 20 1.39 -10.45 -16.21
N TYR A 21 0.47 -10.85 -15.35
CA TYR A 21 -0.55 -9.94 -14.83
C TYR A 21 0.20 -8.85 -14.09
N SER A 22 0.36 -7.69 -14.71
CA SER A 22 0.88 -6.51 -14.03
C SER A 22 -0.26 -5.92 -13.22
N PHE A 23 -0.14 -5.94 -11.89
CA PHE A 23 -1.00 -5.11 -11.04
C PHE A 23 -0.68 -3.64 -11.35
N GLU A 24 -1.70 -2.86 -11.60
CA GLU A 24 -1.61 -1.42 -11.79
C GLU A 24 -2.28 -0.73 -10.61
N ASN A 25 -1.57 0.20 -9.98
CA ASN A 25 -2.09 1.06 -8.93
C ASN A 25 -2.40 2.43 -9.55
N PRO A 26 -3.65 2.66 -10.02
CA PRO A 26 -3.96 3.88 -10.73
C PRO A 26 -3.91 5.09 -9.80
N ARG A 27 -3.48 6.23 -10.32
CA ARG A 27 -3.58 7.50 -9.63
C ARG A 27 -4.94 8.13 -9.89
N ILE A 28 -5.59 8.55 -8.81
CA ILE A 28 -6.88 9.26 -8.83
C ILE A 28 -6.58 10.76 -8.83
N ASP A 29 -7.13 11.46 -9.81
CA ASP A 29 -7.02 12.92 -9.92
C ASP A 29 -8.10 13.58 -9.05
N LEU A 30 -7.67 14.30 -8.02
CA LEU A 30 -8.53 15.05 -7.09
C LEU A 30 -8.53 16.55 -7.40
N GLY A 31 -8.06 16.94 -8.58
CA GLY A 31 -8.02 18.30 -9.09
C GLY A 31 -6.72 19.05 -8.74
N ASN A 32 -6.37 19.12 -7.48
CA ASN A 32 -5.14 19.81 -7.03
C ASN A 32 -3.92 18.87 -6.93
N PHE A 33 -4.14 17.57 -6.83
CA PHE A 33 -3.10 16.54 -6.74
C PHE A 33 -3.63 15.18 -7.21
N LEU A 34 -2.68 14.29 -7.52
CA LEU A 34 -2.94 12.89 -7.82
C LEU A 34 -2.56 12.05 -6.60
N ILE A 35 -3.37 11.05 -6.28
CA ILE A 35 -3.08 10.09 -5.20
C ILE A 35 -3.27 8.65 -5.70
N ASN A 36 -2.45 7.72 -5.26
CA ASN A 36 -2.61 6.31 -5.61
C ASN A 36 -3.93 5.77 -5.05
N LYS A 37 -4.63 4.95 -5.83
CA LYS A 37 -5.90 4.35 -5.41
C LYS A 37 -5.73 3.41 -4.22
N TYR A 38 -4.64 2.67 -4.19
CA TYR A 38 -4.33 1.63 -3.20
C TYR A 38 -3.08 1.98 -2.42
N GLU A 39 -2.93 1.42 -1.24
CA GLU A 39 -1.66 1.31 -0.53
C GLU A 39 -0.61 0.69 -1.45
N ILE A 40 0.66 1.08 -1.30
CA ILE A 40 1.75 0.49 -2.10
C ILE A 40 1.92 -0.97 -1.74
N THR A 41 1.84 -1.83 -2.74
CA THR A 41 1.91 -3.28 -2.58
C THR A 41 3.34 -3.80 -2.44
N ILE A 42 3.48 -4.99 -1.88
CA ILE A 42 4.75 -5.74 -1.86
C ILE A 42 5.31 -5.88 -3.27
N LEU A 43 4.45 -6.15 -4.26
CA LEU A 43 4.87 -6.30 -5.67
C LEU A 43 5.51 -5.02 -6.22
N GLU A 44 4.88 -3.88 -6.00
CA GLU A 44 5.38 -2.58 -6.48
C GLU A 44 6.71 -2.24 -5.81
N TYR A 45 6.77 -2.39 -4.47
CA TYR A 45 7.99 -2.07 -3.72
C TYR A 45 9.14 -3.04 -4.05
N GLU A 46 8.88 -4.34 -4.24
CA GLU A 46 9.87 -5.33 -4.65
C GLU A 46 10.44 -5.03 -6.04
N ASN A 47 9.60 -4.64 -6.99
CA ASN A 47 10.06 -4.23 -8.32
C ASN A 47 11.02 -3.02 -8.22
N TYR A 48 10.65 -2.01 -7.44
CA TYR A 48 11.50 -0.85 -7.18
C TYR A 48 12.82 -1.23 -6.51
N SER A 49 12.77 -1.98 -5.42
CA SER A 49 13.96 -2.37 -4.64
C SER A 49 14.91 -3.23 -5.46
N THR A 50 14.38 -4.16 -6.27
CA THR A 50 15.17 -5.04 -7.14
C THR A 50 15.85 -4.25 -8.26
N GLN A 51 15.11 -3.37 -8.96
CA GLN A 51 15.66 -2.56 -10.04
C GLN A 51 16.76 -1.60 -9.58
N ASN A 52 16.68 -1.13 -8.34
CA ASN A 52 17.61 -0.15 -7.78
C ASN A 52 18.62 -0.74 -6.79
N ASN A 53 18.67 -2.08 -6.62
CA ASN A 53 19.52 -2.79 -5.67
C ASN A 53 19.41 -2.25 -4.23
N ILE A 54 18.18 -1.97 -3.78
CA ILE A 54 17.88 -1.43 -2.47
C ILE A 54 17.57 -2.57 -1.50
N LYS A 55 18.13 -2.47 -0.29
CA LYS A 55 17.72 -3.25 0.88
C LYS A 55 17.12 -2.31 1.92
N THR A 56 15.96 -2.69 2.45
CA THR A 56 15.31 -1.91 3.50
C THR A 56 16.05 -1.99 4.82
N GLN A 57 15.84 -1.00 5.68
CA GLN A 57 16.40 -0.98 7.04
C GLN A 57 15.98 -2.23 7.84
N ALA A 58 14.74 -2.70 7.65
CA ALA A 58 14.26 -3.94 8.25
C ALA A 58 15.05 -5.17 7.79
N GLU A 59 15.40 -5.27 6.51
CA GLU A 59 16.26 -6.34 5.98
C GLU A 59 17.70 -6.22 6.50
N ILE A 60 18.30 -5.03 6.48
CA ILE A 60 19.68 -4.77 6.92
C ILE A 60 19.85 -5.10 8.40
N THR A 61 18.88 -4.69 9.24
CA THR A 61 18.95 -4.90 10.69
C THR A 61 18.39 -6.24 11.16
N GLY A 62 17.88 -7.07 10.23
CA GLY A 62 17.37 -8.41 10.49
C GLY A 62 15.98 -8.46 11.11
N GLY A 63 15.16 -7.39 10.96
CA GLY A 63 13.76 -7.42 11.33
C GLY A 63 13.11 -6.06 11.52
N GLY A 64 11.79 -6.05 11.38
CA GLY A 64 10.91 -4.91 11.61
C GLY A 64 10.41 -4.83 13.05
N TYR A 65 9.50 -3.89 13.29
CA TYR A 65 8.95 -3.63 14.61
C TYR A 65 7.43 -3.80 14.62
N GLU A 66 6.91 -4.26 15.77
CA GLU A 66 5.49 -4.19 16.09
C GLU A 66 5.28 -3.50 17.44
N TRP A 67 4.09 -2.97 17.65
CA TRP A 67 3.67 -2.46 18.94
C TRP A 67 2.99 -3.56 19.75
N PHE A 68 3.62 -3.97 20.85
CA PHE A 68 3.06 -4.93 21.79
C PHE A 68 3.43 -4.52 23.21
N GLY A 69 2.66 -3.55 23.78
CA GLY A 69 2.99 -2.91 25.05
C GLY A 69 4.33 -2.16 25.02
N GLY A 70 4.70 -1.63 23.87
CA GLY A 70 5.97 -1.03 23.50
C GLY A 70 6.49 -1.57 22.18
N TRP A 71 7.42 -0.85 21.55
CA TRP A 71 8.03 -1.29 20.30
C TRP A 71 8.89 -2.56 20.50
N LYS A 72 8.53 -3.63 19.83
CA LYS A 72 9.25 -4.92 19.85
C LYS A 72 9.79 -5.24 18.46
N LYS A 73 11.11 -5.44 18.38
CA LYS A 73 11.73 -5.91 17.15
C LYS A 73 11.41 -7.39 16.93
N ARG A 74 10.95 -7.72 15.73
CA ARG A 74 10.63 -9.08 15.31
C ARG A 74 11.62 -9.55 14.25
N LYS A 75 12.30 -10.65 14.52
CA LYS A 75 13.29 -11.24 13.61
C LYS A 75 12.65 -11.61 12.27
N ASN A 76 13.32 -11.27 11.16
CA ASN A 76 12.90 -11.53 9.77
C ASN A 76 11.61 -10.83 9.32
N TRP A 77 11.00 -9.95 10.11
CA TRP A 77 9.89 -9.13 9.67
C TRP A 77 10.41 -8.02 8.74
N ASN A 78 9.92 -7.99 7.54
CA ASN A 78 10.21 -6.97 6.53
C ASN A 78 9.07 -6.97 5.50
N TYR A 79 9.12 -6.14 4.49
CA TYR A 79 8.04 -6.04 3.52
C TYR A 79 7.82 -7.34 2.70
N LEU A 80 8.85 -8.18 2.50
CA LEU A 80 8.73 -9.49 1.85
C LEU A 80 8.16 -10.58 2.77
N ASN A 81 8.24 -10.36 4.07
CA ASN A 81 7.77 -11.29 5.12
C ASN A 81 7.11 -10.49 6.25
N PRO A 82 5.91 -9.96 6.04
CA PRO A 82 5.26 -9.00 6.94
C PRO A 82 5.15 -9.45 8.40
N TYR A 83 4.95 -10.74 8.61
CA TYR A 83 4.84 -11.38 9.94
C TYR A 83 5.92 -12.43 10.16
N GLY A 84 7.08 -12.30 9.48
CA GLY A 84 8.17 -13.28 9.53
C GLY A 84 7.97 -14.49 8.61
N GLU A 85 6.89 -14.51 7.85
CA GLU A 85 6.54 -15.52 6.87
C GLU A 85 6.11 -14.87 5.54
N LYS A 86 6.13 -15.62 4.46
CA LYS A 86 5.73 -15.12 3.15
C LYS A 86 4.26 -14.70 3.14
N PRO A 87 3.93 -13.58 2.49
CA PRO A 87 2.55 -13.15 2.33
C PRO A 87 1.75 -14.15 1.48
N LYS A 88 0.43 -14.15 1.59
CA LYS A 88 -0.44 -14.96 0.73
C LYS A 88 -0.38 -14.49 -0.72
N THR A 89 -0.26 -13.21 -0.92
CA THR A 89 -0.16 -12.54 -2.22
C THR A 89 0.77 -11.34 -2.12
N LYS A 90 1.43 -11.00 -3.21
CA LYS A 90 2.24 -9.78 -3.29
C LYS A 90 1.41 -8.50 -3.46
N LEU A 91 0.09 -8.61 -3.52
CA LEU A 91 -0.82 -7.46 -3.47
C LEU A 91 -1.19 -7.05 -2.04
N GLU A 92 -0.65 -7.72 -1.01
CA GLU A 92 -0.66 -7.20 0.35
C GLU A 92 0.19 -5.91 0.43
N PRO A 93 -0.14 -4.94 1.33
CA PRO A 93 0.62 -3.70 1.45
C PRO A 93 2.07 -3.94 1.91
N ALA A 94 3.00 -3.14 1.41
CA ALA A 94 4.40 -3.16 1.81
C ALA A 94 4.56 -2.51 3.19
N VAL A 95 4.75 -3.32 4.23
CA VAL A 95 4.93 -2.86 5.62
C VAL A 95 6.40 -2.97 6.06
N HIS A 96 6.74 -2.47 7.25
CA HIS A 96 8.12 -2.38 7.75
C HIS A 96 9.04 -1.53 6.86
N ILE A 97 8.45 -0.54 6.21
CA ILE A 97 9.12 0.49 5.42
C ILE A 97 9.24 1.74 6.31
N SER A 98 10.43 2.28 6.46
CA SER A 98 10.63 3.56 7.15
C SER A 98 10.10 4.74 6.33
N ARG A 99 9.85 5.89 6.98
CA ARG A 99 9.43 7.11 6.29
C ARG A 99 10.39 7.50 5.16
N TYR A 100 11.69 7.43 5.43
CA TYR A 100 12.72 7.75 4.44
C TYR A 100 12.66 6.84 3.20
N GLU A 101 12.41 5.55 3.42
CA GLU A 101 12.26 4.58 2.33
C GLU A 101 10.99 4.81 1.52
N ALA A 102 9.89 5.16 2.20
CA ALA A 102 8.63 5.52 1.55
C ALA A 102 8.78 6.82 0.72
N GLU A 103 9.46 7.82 1.25
CA GLU A 103 9.77 9.06 0.53
C GLU A 103 10.61 8.81 -0.73
N ASN A 104 11.66 7.99 -0.62
CA ASN A 104 12.50 7.62 -1.77
C ASN A 104 11.69 6.86 -2.85
N TYR A 105 10.80 5.97 -2.43
CA TYR A 105 9.90 5.28 -3.35
C TYR A 105 8.96 6.26 -4.08
N CYS A 106 8.35 7.20 -3.35
CA CYS A 106 7.51 8.23 -3.95
C CYS A 106 8.30 9.10 -4.95
N ASN A 107 9.51 9.51 -4.58
CA ASN A 107 10.40 10.29 -5.46
C ASN A 107 10.77 9.54 -6.74
N TYR A 108 11.04 8.23 -6.64
CA TYR A 108 11.29 7.37 -7.80
C TYR A 108 10.11 7.38 -8.79
N LEU A 109 8.88 7.47 -8.29
CA LEU A 109 7.66 7.58 -9.10
C LEU A 109 7.32 9.02 -9.52
N ASN A 110 8.23 9.99 -9.37
CA ASN A 110 8.00 11.42 -9.60
C ASN A 110 6.83 11.98 -8.77
N GLY A 111 6.69 11.48 -7.53
CA GLY A 111 5.72 11.92 -6.55
C GLY A 111 6.38 12.25 -5.22
N ARG A 112 5.59 12.38 -4.18
CA ARG A 112 6.01 12.60 -2.80
C ARG A 112 5.00 11.98 -1.83
N LEU A 113 5.32 11.92 -0.56
CA LEU A 113 4.33 11.65 0.49
C LEU A 113 3.28 12.77 0.50
N PRO A 114 1.99 12.46 0.76
CA PRO A 114 0.96 13.47 0.92
C PRO A 114 1.15 14.20 2.25
N THR A 115 0.84 15.49 2.30
CA THR A 115 0.61 16.17 3.58
C THR A 115 -0.64 15.62 4.26
N TYR A 116 -0.77 15.79 5.59
CA TYR A 116 -1.99 15.38 6.28
C TYR A 116 -3.24 16.06 5.72
N GLN A 117 -3.12 17.30 5.30
CA GLN A 117 -4.24 18.02 4.68
C GLN A 117 -4.69 17.37 3.36
N GLU A 118 -3.76 17.01 2.48
CA GLU A 118 -4.06 16.30 1.22
C GLU A 118 -4.62 14.91 1.49
N TRP A 119 -3.97 14.16 2.38
CA TRP A 119 -4.41 12.83 2.78
C TRP A 119 -5.83 12.88 3.39
N SER A 120 -6.08 13.79 4.33
CA SER A 120 -7.38 13.97 4.98
C SER A 120 -8.47 14.43 4.01
N LEU A 121 -8.13 15.33 3.08
CA LEU A 121 -9.06 15.76 2.03
C LEU A 121 -9.46 14.58 1.14
N ALA A 122 -8.48 13.76 0.72
CA ALA A 122 -8.70 12.58 -0.09
C ALA A 122 -9.53 11.51 0.63
N ALA A 123 -9.26 11.27 1.90
CA ALA A 123 -9.89 10.21 2.69
C ALA A 123 -11.33 10.52 3.12
N TYR A 124 -11.65 11.80 3.40
CA TYR A 124 -12.92 12.14 4.05
C TYR A 124 -13.86 13.02 3.24
N THR A 125 -13.38 13.72 2.23
CA THR A 125 -14.23 14.65 1.45
C THR A 125 -14.42 14.12 0.03
N GLN A 126 -15.67 13.87 -0.37
CA GLN A 126 -15.97 13.44 -1.72
C GLN A 126 -15.78 14.59 -2.70
N LEU A 127 -14.74 14.50 -3.51
CA LEU A 127 -14.38 15.50 -4.52
C LEU A 127 -14.86 15.11 -5.93
N LEU A 128 -14.99 13.83 -6.18
CA LEU A 128 -15.35 13.27 -7.47
C LEU A 128 -16.84 12.95 -7.57
N GLN A 129 -17.40 13.06 -8.77
CA GLN A 129 -18.76 12.60 -9.02
C GLN A 129 -18.80 11.07 -8.85
N GLY A 130 -19.63 10.57 -7.94
CA GLY A 130 -19.74 9.16 -7.62
C GLY A 130 -21.17 8.74 -7.27
N LYS A 131 -21.43 7.43 -7.29
CA LYS A 131 -22.77 6.89 -6.99
C LYS A 131 -23.07 6.80 -5.50
N ASN A 132 -22.06 6.60 -4.67
CA ASN A 132 -22.23 6.21 -3.27
C ASN A 132 -22.07 7.37 -2.28
N TYR A 133 -21.42 8.45 -2.69
CA TYR A 133 -21.07 9.57 -1.84
C TYR A 133 -21.48 10.90 -2.46
N LYS A 134 -21.92 11.85 -1.63
CA LYS A 134 -22.32 13.18 -2.09
C LYS A 134 -21.09 14.04 -2.32
N ILE A 135 -20.97 14.63 -3.51
CA ILE A 135 -19.90 15.57 -3.84
C ILE A 135 -19.85 16.73 -2.84
N ASN A 136 -18.65 17.16 -2.49
CA ASN A 136 -18.34 18.21 -1.51
C ASN A 136 -18.84 17.92 -0.08
N LYS A 137 -19.30 16.69 0.22
CA LYS A 137 -19.61 16.29 1.59
C LYS A 137 -18.37 15.68 2.24
N THR A 138 -18.07 16.10 3.47
CA THR A 138 -17.08 15.47 4.35
C THR A 138 -17.78 14.44 5.24
N TYR A 139 -17.18 13.27 5.33
CA TYR A 139 -17.68 12.12 6.07
C TYR A 139 -16.84 11.85 7.30
N LYS A 140 -17.37 11.06 8.22
CA LYS A 140 -16.70 10.70 9.48
C LYS A 140 -15.57 9.71 9.27
N PHE A 141 -15.76 8.76 8.34
CA PHE A 141 -14.81 7.69 8.01
C PHE A 141 -14.48 7.71 6.52
N PRO A 142 -13.35 7.13 6.10
CA PRO A 142 -13.04 6.95 4.66
C PRO A 142 -14.05 6.06 3.92
N SER A 143 -14.84 5.28 4.65
CA SER A 143 -15.96 4.48 4.14
C SER A 143 -17.31 5.19 4.18
N GLY A 144 -17.39 6.46 4.60
CA GLY A 144 -18.61 7.22 4.71
C GLY A 144 -19.00 7.57 6.16
N ASP A 145 -20.29 7.48 6.50
CA ASP A 145 -20.78 7.83 7.84
C ASP A 145 -20.60 6.67 8.86
N ILE A 146 -20.29 5.46 8.40
CA ILE A 146 -20.11 4.26 9.21
C ILE A 146 -18.84 3.49 8.80
N PRO A 147 -18.17 2.75 9.72
CA PRO A 147 -16.87 2.11 9.47
C PRO A 147 -16.94 0.72 8.84
N GLU A 148 -18.11 0.22 8.45
CA GLU A 148 -18.37 -1.18 8.12
C GLU A 148 -17.49 -1.82 7.03
N LYS A 149 -16.81 -0.99 6.21
CA LYS A 149 -15.96 -1.46 5.11
C LYS A 149 -14.46 -1.37 5.41
N LEU A 150 -14.11 -0.99 6.64
CA LEU A 150 -12.72 -0.79 7.03
C LEU A 150 -12.15 -2.07 7.65
N ASN A 151 -10.90 -2.37 7.37
CA ASN A 151 -10.18 -3.44 8.07
C ASN A 151 -9.64 -2.91 9.40
N THR A 152 -10.49 -2.95 10.43
CA THR A 152 -10.22 -2.58 11.83
C THR A 152 -10.74 -3.66 12.77
N GLN A 153 -10.37 -3.64 14.04
CA GLN A 153 -10.80 -4.66 15.02
C GLN A 153 -12.33 -4.75 15.19
N ASP A 154 -13.04 -3.63 15.07
CA ASP A 154 -14.45 -3.50 15.31
C ASP A 154 -15.30 -3.37 14.02
N SER A 155 -14.69 -3.64 12.86
CA SER A 155 -15.37 -3.65 11.57
C SER A 155 -15.15 -4.98 10.84
N LEU A 156 -14.47 -5.02 9.69
CA LEU A 156 -14.25 -6.28 8.94
C LEU A 156 -13.39 -7.30 9.69
N ASN A 157 -12.46 -6.84 10.50
CA ASN A 157 -11.63 -7.63 11.42
C ASN A 157 -11.01 -8.89 10.83
N PHE A 158 -10.14 -8.72 9.83
CA PHE A 158 -9.39 -9.84 9.25
C PHE A 158 -8.22 -10.32 10.15
N ASN A 159 -8.03 -9.72 11.34
CA ASN A 159 -6.95 -10.01 12.30
C ASN A 159 -5.53 -9.78 11.76
N LYS A 160 -5.40 -9.17 10.60
CA LYS A 160 -4.15 -8.73 9.95
C LYS A 160 -4.46 -7.82 8.76
N HIS A 161 -3.44 -7.20 8.17
CA HIS A 161 -3.65 -6.54 6.89
C HIS A 161 -3.99 -7.56 5.80
N VAL A 162 -4.66 -7.10 4.77
CA VAL A 162 -5.11 -7.92 3.64
C VAL A 162 -4.64 -7.31 2.33
N ASP A 163 -4.71 -8.10 1.27
CA ASP A 163 -4.56 -7.70 -0.12
C ASP A 163 -5.41 -6.45 -0.41
N VAL A 164 -4.79 -5.44 -1.03
CA VAL A 164 -5.43 -4.14 -1.29
C VAL A 164 -6.66 -4.24 -2.19
N THR A 165 -6.79 -5.32 -2.96
CA THR A 165 -7.96 -5.57 -3.82
C THR A 165 -9.12 -6.26 -3.10
N THR A 166 -8.91 -6.69 -1.86
CA THR A 166 -9.95 -7.33 -1.02
C THR A 166 -10.95 -6.31 -0.47
N LEU A 167 -10.50 -5.07 -0.26
CA LEU A 167 -11.31 -4.01 0.35
C LEU A 167 -12.10 -3.24 -0.71
N SER A 168 -13.23 -2.66 -0.28
CA SER A 168 -14.12 -1.92 -1.18
C SER A 168 -13.67 -0.47 -1.34
N ASP A 169 -14.04 0.13 -2.47
CA ASP A 169 -13.88 1.56 -2.72
C ASP A 169 -14.58 2.40 -1.62
N GLY A 170 -13.85 3.33 -1.07
CA GLY A 170 -14.30 4.36 -0.15
C GLY A 170 -14.55 5.71 -0.84
N ILE A 171 -14.33 6.79 -0.10
CA ILE A 171 -14.42 8.18 -0.57
C ILE A 171 -13.46 8.36 -1.77
N ASN A 172 -13.92 9.07 -2.80
CA ASN A 172 -13.18 9.31 -4.05
C ASN A 172 -12.77 8.05 -4.83
N GLY A 173 -13.31 6.87 -4.48
CA GLY A 173 -12.90 5.59 -5.07
C GLY A 173 -11.54 5.10 -4.58
N LEU A 174 -11.02 5.69 -3.50
CA LEU A 174 -9.80 5.26 -2.83
C LEU A 174 -10.08 4.04 -1.95
N VAL A 175 -9.08 3.20 -1.75
CA VAL A 175 -9.21 1.95 -0.99
C VAL A 175 -8.27 2.00 0.21
N ALA A 176 -8.75 1.52 1.36
CA ALA A 176 -7.99 1.38 2.60
C ALA A 176 -7.42 2.68 3.23
N MET A 177 -7.91 3.86 2.83
CA MET A 177 -7.56 5.12 3.49
C MET A 177 -7.85 5.12 5.01
N GLY A 178 -8.46 4.08 5.55
CA GLY A 178 -8.66 3.87 6.98
C GLY A 178 -8.66 2.40 7.32
N GLY A 179 -7.90 2.02 8.34
CA GLY A 179 -7.64 0.63 8.70
C GLY A 179 -6.55 0.02 7.81
N ASN A 180 -6.52 -1.28 7.69
CA ASN A 180 -5.52 -2.09 7.00
C ASN A 180 -4.10 -1.81 7.50
N VAL A 181 -3.38 -0.79 7.00
CA VAL A 181 -2.08 -0.37 7.53
C VAL A 181 -1.99 1.15 7.72
N TRP A 182 -1.11 1.60 8.62
CA TRP A 182 -0.74 3.01 8.76
C TRP A 182 0.01 3.50 7.53
N GLU A 183 -0.30 4.71 7.07
CA GLU A 183 0.29 5.33 5.89
C GLU A 183 1.18 6.51 6.26
N TRP A 184 2.40 6.57 5.74
CA TRP A 184 3.29 7.69 5.94
C TRP A 184 2.77 8.96 5.28
N ILE A 185 2.83 10.08 6.02
CA ILE A 185 2.52 11.41 5.54
C ILE A 185 3.73 12.34 5.65
N ASP A 186 3.72 13.43 4.90
CA ASP A 186 4.79 14.45 4.90
C ASP A 186 4.56 15.49 6.00
N ASP A 187 4.26 15.03 7.21
CA ASP A 187 4.09 15.86 8.40
C ASP A 187 4.96 15.31 9.53
N GLN A 188 5.28 16.19 10.47
CA GLN A 188 6.11 15.88 11.63
C GLN A 188 5.52 16.50 12.89
N SER A 189 5.75 15.84 14.04
CA SER A 189 5.49 16.40 15.36
C SER A 189 6.80 16.42 16.14
N GLY A 190 7.42 17.59 16.22
CA GLY A 190 8.79 17.70 16.73
C GLY A 190 9.78 16.96 15.83
N SER A 191 10.45 15.94 16.37
CA SER A 191 11.36 15.04 15.64
C SER A 191 10.67 13.82 15.03
N ASP A 192 9.39 13.59 15.37
CA ASP A 192 8.69 12.36 15.03
C ASP A 192 7.97 12.49 13.67
N SER A 193 8.15 11.48 12.84
CA SER A 193 7.42 11.34 11.58
C SER A 193 6.02 10.80 11.87
N LEU A 194 5.02 11.32 11.16
CA LEU A 194 3.63 10.97 11.40
C LEU A 194 3.09 10.01 10.35
N THR A 195 2.08 9.25 10.76
CA THR A 195 1.28 8.36 9.91
C THR A 195 -0.20 8.72 10.01
N ALA A 196 -1.00 8.28 9.05
CA ALA A 196 -2.43 8.49 8.99
C ALA A 196 -3.19 7.16 8.73
N GLY A 197 -4.50 7.16 8.94
CA GLY A 197 -5.42 6.10 8.54
C GLY A 197 -5.73 5.03 9.58
N GLY A 198 -4.86 4.80 10.54
CA GLY A 198 -5.02 3.66 11.46
C GLY A 198 -4.57 2.34 10.81
N SER A 199 -4.84 1.24 11.49
CA SER A 199 -4.54 -0.09 10.94
C SER A 199 -5.54 -1.14 11.45
N TRP A 200 -5.45 -2.35 10.90
CA TRP A 200 -6.25 -3.51 11.31
C TRP A 200 -6.19 -3.81 12.82
N TRP A 201 -5.10 -3.40 13.48
CA TRP A 201 -4.87 -3.62 14.92
C TRP A 201 -5.70 -2.71 15.82
N TYR A 202 -6.22 -1.60 15.31
CA TYR A 202 -6.96 -0.61 16.08
C TYR A 202 -8.46 -0.64 15.76
N GLY A 203 -9.27 -0.13 16.69
CA GLY A 203 -10.69 0.12 16.44
C GLY A 203 -10.88 1.29 15.46
N SER A 204 -12.03 1.34 14.83
CA SER A 204 -12.41 2.34 13.82
C SER A 204 -12.36 3.79 14.32
N GLY A 205 -12.34 4.02 15.64
CA GLY A 205 -12.09 5.33 16.21
C GLY A 205 -10.78 5.98 15.76
N LYS A 206 -9.75 5.17 15.43
CA LYS A 206 -8.46 5.63 14.89
C LYS A 206 -8.50 5.94 13.39
N THR A 207 -9.61 5.68 12.73
CA THR A 207 -9.81 5.97 11.30
C THR A 207 -10.73 7.15 11.06
N THR A 208 -11.18 7.84 12.12
CA THR A 208 -11.98 9.07 12.00
C THR A 208 -11.09 10.25 11.64
N LYS A 209 -11.67 11.27 10.99
CA LYS A 209 -10.96 12.50 10.62
C LYS A 209 -10.16 13.12 11.78
N ASP A 210 -10.69 13.06 13.00
CA ASP A 210 -10.05 13.65 14.19
C ASP A 210 -9.09 12.69 14.90
N GLY A 211 -9.11 11.41 14.57
CA GLY A 211 -8.30 10.36 15.21
C GLY A 211 -7.26 9.69 14.30
N ALA A 212 -7.22 10.06 13.02
CA ALA A 212 -6.45 9.33 12.02
C ALA A 212 -4.97 9.66 11.96
N GLN A 213 -4.50 10.73 12.60
CA GLN A 213 -3.10 11.10 12.63
C GLN A 213 -2.42 10.52 13.88
N TYR A 214 -1.27 9.90 13.70
CA TYR A 214 -0.49 9.28 14.78
C TYR A 214 1.01 9.26 14.50
#